data_d0954f664f090f4518ea90b2eef24e49
#
_entry.id   d0954f664f090f4518ea90b2eef24e49
#
_cell.length_a   1.000
_cell.length_b   1.000
_cell.length_c   1.000
_cell.angle_alpha   90.00
_cell.angle_beta   90.00
_cell.angle_gamma   90.00
#
_symmetry.space_group_name_H-M   'P 1'
#
loop_
_entity.id
_entity.type
_entity.pdbx_description
1 polymer ?
#
loop_
_entity_poly.entity_id
_entity_poly.type
_entity_poly.pdbx_seq_one_letter_code
_entity_poly.pdbx_strand_id
1 'polypeptide(L)'
;MSDSTNITMKDIARDLGVSVATVSRALKDSPRISAEKREAIKKYAQEHNFYPNILAESLRKSKVQPIKIIGVIIPQLDHFYFSSILSGIEEEASSRGYRIMVAQSRENYEDEVKICRAFSESKVCGIIVSQAKNTTKYNHFQTLIDKGVPLVFYDRISTGVNASRVVVDDYMGAFSAVTHLINTGCKRIAYYGTSLTMQIAKNRYNGYLDALLKNGVHPNEQLIKNCDNRADAELITPSVMRLPEPPDAFFAVNDDTAIGILYSCKRLGFRVPEDVSICGFTNGQRAIACDPMLTTVEQRGVRVGEEAASILIDQVEGRLPKNRIEKRVVRTRLIIRGTTR
;
A
#
# COMPACT_ATOMS: atom_id res chain seq x y z
N MET A 1 -11.87 -33.80 -29.62
CA MET A 1 -11.93 -32.85 -28.51
C MET A 1 -12.40 -33.63 -27.29
N SER A 2 -11.47 -34.07 -26.45
CA SER A 2 -11.79 -34.85 -25.24
C SER A 2 -12.28 -33.87 -24.17
N ASP A 3 -13.51 -34.09 -23.73
CA ASP A 3 -14.11 -33.44 -22.57
C ASP A 3 -13.22 -33.73 -21.35
N SER A 4 -12.44 -32.73 -20.89
CA SER A 4 -11.66 -32.83 -19.67
C SER A 4 -12.60 -32.65 -18.48
N THR A 5 -13.35 -33.69 -18.14
CA THR A 5 -14.13 -33.77 -16.91
C THR A 5 -13.16 -33.68 -15.73
N ASN A 6 -13.17 -32.56 -15.02
CA ASN A 6 -12.40 -32.40 -13.80
C ASN A 6 -12.74 -33.52 -12.81
N ILE A 7 -11.76 -34.36 -12.47
CA ILE A 7 -11.92 -35.44 -11.49
C ILE A 7 -12.42 -34.86 -10.14
N THR A 8 -13.30 -35.59 -9.48
CA THR A 8 -13.87 -35.19 -8.19
C THR A 8 -13.38 -36.08 -7.05
N MET A 9 -13.53 -35.65 -5.77
CA MET A 9 -13.26 -36.54 -4.63
C MET A 9 -14.05 -37.85 -4.66
N LYS A 10 -15.22 -37.87 -5.31
CA LYS A 10 -16.01 -39.08 -5.47
C LYS A 10 -15.37 -40.03 -6.45
N ASP A 11 -14.79 -39.51 -7.52
CA ASP A 11 -14.10 -40.35 -8.52
C ASP A 11 -12.82 -40.93 -7.92
N ILE A 12 -12.01 -40.15 -7.20
CA ILE A 12 -10.83 -40.64 -6.46
C ILE A 12 -11.23 -41.73 -5.46
N ALA A 13 -12.32 -41.53 -4.74
CA ALA A 13 -12.82 -42.49 -3.78
C ALA A 13 -13.23 -43.82 -4.46
N ARG A 14 -13.94 -43.73 -5.59
CA ARG A 14 -14.36 -44.89 -6.40
C ARG A 14 -13.15 -45.66 -6.94
N ASP A 15 -12.20 -44.95 -7.57
CA ASP A 15 -11.07 -45.55 -8.30
C ASP A 15 -10.05 -46.16 -7.33
N LEU A 16 -9.92 -45.63 -6.11
CA LEU A 16 -9.04 -46.21 -5.08
C LEU A 16 -9.76 -47.12 -4.07
N GLY A 17 -11.06 -47.40 -4.27
CA GLY A 17 -11.83 -48.29 -3.40
C GLY A 17 -11.94 -47.80 -1.94
N VAL A 18 -11.98 -46.50 -1.72
CA VAL A 18 -12.06 -45.88 -0.38
C VAL A 18 -13.28 -44.97 -0.24
N SER A 19 -13.62 -44.60 0.98
CA SER A 19 -14.70 -43.61 1.17
C SER A 19 -14.24 -42.18 0.82
N VAL A 20 -15.18 -41.30 0.39
CA VAL A 20 -14.91 -39.88 0.16
C VAL A 20 -14.37 -39.20 1.42
N ALA A 21 -14.81 -39.68 2.60
CA ALA A 21 -14.29 -39.18 3.88
C ALA A 21 -12.80 -39.58 4.09
N THR A 22 -12.41 -40.75 3.63
CA THR A 22 -11.00 -41.22 3.64
C THR A 22 -10.14 -40.36 2.72
N VAL A 23 -10.59 -40.10 1.49
CA VAL A 23 -9.90 -39.18 0.55
C VAL A 23 -9.72 -37.80 1.15
N SER A 24 -10.80 -37.23 1.68
CA SER A 24 -10.76 -35.89 2.32
C SER A 24 -9.80 -35.80 3.51
N ARG A 25 -9.73 -36.86 4.34
CA ARG A 25 -8.80 -36.93 5.49
C ARG A 25 -7.35 -37.12 5.03
N ALA A 26 -7.12 -37.95 4.02
CA ALA A 26 -5.79 -38.17 3.48
C ALA A 26 -5.18 -36.93 2.85
N LEU A 27 -5.95 -36.19 2.08
CA LEU A 27 -5.53 -34.92 1.46
C LEU A 27 -5.22 -33.82 2.50
N LYS A 28 -5.67 -34.00 3.76
CA LYS A 28 -5.43 -33.08 4.90
C LYS A 28 -4.40 -33.58 5.89
N ASP A 29 -3.62 -34.57 5.52
CA ASP A 29 -2.60 -35.15 6.39
C ASP A 29 -3.11 -35.70 7.72
N SER A 30 -4.38 -36.10 7.79
CA SER A 30 -4.97 -36.59 9.04
C SER A 30 -4.24 -37.85 9.53
N PRO A 31 -3.78 -37.86 10.81
CA PRO A 31 -3.12 -39.02 11.40
C PRO A 31 -4.03 -40.24 11.54
N ARG A 32 -5.34 -40.09 11.31
CA ARG A 32 -6.33 -41.18 11.33
C ARG A 32 -6.27 -42.06 10.07
N ILE A 33 -5.46 -41.68 9.08
CA ILE A 33 -5.23 -42.46 7.85
C ILE A 33 -3.77 -42.94 7.86
N SER A 34 -3.53 -44.20 7.55
CA SER A 34 -2.16 -44.74 7.50
C SER A 34 -1.31 -43.97 6.50
N ALA A 35 -0.02 -43.87 6.76
CA ALA A 35 0.93 -43.15 5.90
C ALA A 35 0.88 -43.65 4.45
N GLU A 36 0.87 -44.99 4.28
CA GLU A 36 0.80 -45.65 2.95
C GLU A 36 -0.45 -45.23 2.15
N LYS A 37 -1.65 -45.30 2.79
CA LYS A 37 -2.91 -44.90 2.13
C LYS A 37 -2.95 -43.42 1.83
N ARG A 38 -2.36 -42.61 2.71
CA ARG A 38 -2.29 -41.15 2.53
C ARG A 38 -1.44 -40.77 1.33
N GLU A 39 -0.24 -41.38 1.20
CA GLU A 39 0.64 -41.18 0.08
C GLU A 39 0.02 -41.70 -1.26
N ALA A 40 -0.62 -42.86 -1.28
CA ALA A 40 -1.31 -43.35 -2.45
C ALA A 40 -2.41 -42.39 -2.94
N ILE A 41 -3.23 -41.87 -2.03
CA ILE A 41 -4.31 -40.92 -2.37
C ILE A 41 -3.75 -39.60 -2.88
N LYS A 42 -2.70 -39.06 -2.24
CA LYS A 42 -2.05 -37.82 -2.68
C LYS A 42 -1.42 -37.95 -4.05
N LYS A 43 -0.70 -39.06 -4.29
CA LYS A 43 -0.09 -39.38 -5.59
C LYS A 43 -1.13 -39.44 -6.69
N TYR A 44 -2.23 -40.18 -6.45
CA TYR A 44 -3.34 -40.30 -7.42
C TYR A 44 -3.97 -38.91 -7.70
N ALA A 45 -4.19 -38.10 -6.67
CA ALA A 45 -4.73 -36.75 -6.84
C ALA A 45 -3.78 -35.83 -7.66
N GLN A 46 -2.46 -35.91 -7.44
CA GLN A 46 -1.45 -35.19 -8.21
C GLN A 46 -1.41 -35.63 -9.68
N GLU A 47 -1.39 -36.95 -9.95
CA GLU A 47 -1.35 -37.51 -11.30
C GLU A 47 -2.57 -37.09 -12.15
N HIS A 48 -3.72 -36.84 -11.48
CA HIS A 48 -4.95 -36.43 -12.14
C HIS A 48 -5.24 -34.92 -11.98
N ASN A 49 -4.26 -34.11 -11.57
CA ASN A 49 -4.40 -32.65 -11.37
C ASN A 49 -5.61 -32.27 -10.50
N PHE A 50 -5.94 -33.11 -9.52
CA PHE A 50 -7.03 -32.83 -8.60
C PHE A 50 -6.59 -31.87 -7.49
N TYR A 51 -7.24 -30.73 -7.42
CA TYR A 51 -7.09 -29.76 -6.34
C TYR A 51 -8.40 -29.63 -5.56
N PRO A 52 -8.39 -29.82 -4.21
CA PRO A 52 -9.59 -29.63 -3.40
C PRO A 52 -10.15 -28.21 -3.59
N ASN A 53 -11.43 -28.11 -3.94
CA ASN A 53 -12.09 -26.82 -4.04
C ASN A 53 -12.34 -26.24 -2.62
N ILE A 54 -11.50 -25.31 -2.22
CA ILE A 54 -11.53 -24.66 -0.89
C ILE A 54 -12.88 -23.97 -0.63
N LEU A 55 -13.50 -23.39 -1.67
CA LEU A 55 -14.81 -22.75 -1.57
C LEU A 55 -15.94 -23.77 -1.32
N ALA A 56 -15.93 -24.91 -2.05
CA ALA A 56 -16.91 -25.97 -1.86
C ALA A 56 -16.75 -26.66 -0.50
N GLU A 57 -15.55 -26.68 0.06
CA GLU A 57 -15.28 -27.23 1.38
C GLU A 57 -15.78 -26.31 2.52
N SER A 58 -15.59 -25.00 2.36
CA SER A 58 -16.10 -24.02 3.33
C SER A 58 -17.62 -24.00 3.41
N LEU A 59 -18.31 -24.26 2.29
CA LEU A 59 -19.77 -24.36 2.22
C LEU A 59 -20.34 -25.62 2.89
N ARG A 60 -19.56 -26.72 2.95
CA ARG A 60 -19.98 -27.99 3.57
C ARG A 60 -19.81 -28.04 5.09
N LYS A 61 -18.93 -27.24 5.65
CA LYS A 61 -18.72 -27.14 7.10
C LYS A 61 -19.63 -26.10 7.68
N SER A 62 -20.79 -26.52 8.21
CA SER A 62 -21.73 -25.69 8.97
C SER A 62 -21.17 -25.19 10.33
N LYS A 63 -19.88 -25.31 10.57
CA LYS A 63 -19.10 -24.62 11.60
C LYS A 63 -17.92 -23.96 10.90
N VAL A 64 -18.15 -22.77 10.54
CA VAL A 64 -17.39 -21.77 9.83
C VAL A 64 -15.94 -21.69 10.30
N GLN A 65 -15.00 -22.30 9.55
CA GLN A 65 -13.69 -21.67 9.48
C GLN A 65 -13.83 -20.49 8.51
N PRO A 66 -13.51 -19.28 8.90
CA PRO A 66 -13.58 -18.14 7.99
C PRO A 66 -12.72 -18.42 6.75
N ILE A 67 -13.20 -18.03 5.60
CA ILE A 67 -12.41 -18.08 4.36
C ILE A 67 -11.17 -17.24 4.62
N LYS A 68 -9.98 -17.85 4.55
CA LYS A 68 -8.71 -17.15 4.81
C LYS A 68 -8.28 -16.30 3.59
N ILE A 69 -9.16 -15.41 3.15
CA ILE A 69 -8.91 -14.46 2.06
C ILE A 69 -9.10 -13.06 2.58
N ILE A 70 -8.09 -12.22 2.45
CA ILE A 70 -8.09 -10.81 2.79
C ILE A 70 -8.34 -10.00 1.53
N GLY A 71 -9.29 -9.06 1.55
CA GLY A 71 -9.48 -8.07 0.49
C GLY A 71 -8.47 -6.93 0.64
N VAL A 72 -7.79 -6.56 -0.44
CA VAL A 72 -6.86 -5.42 -0.45
C VAL A 72 -7.31 -4.42 -1.50
N ILE A 73 -7.64 -3.20 -1.09
CA ILE A 73 -8.02 -2.10 -1.98
C ILE A 73 -6.86 -1.15 -2.12
N ILE A 74 -6.39 -0.99 -3.35
CA ILE A 74 -5.24 -0.16 -3.71
C ILE A 74 -5.70 0.98 -4.61
N PRO A 75 -5.26 2.24 -4.41
CA PRO A 75 -5.59 3.34 -5.32
C PRO A 75 -5.02 3.15 -6.72
N GLN A 76 -3.72 2.83 -6.83
CA GLN A 76 -2.99 2.64 -8.09
C GLN A 76 -1.91 1.58 -7.95
N LEU A 77 -1.88 0.60 -8.86
CA LEU A 77 -0.91 -0.51 -8.85
C LEU A 77 0.46 -0.13 -9.43
N ASP A 78 0.50 0.81 -10.34
CA ASP A 78 1.71 1.29 -11.02
C ASP A 78 2.57 2.24 -10.15
N HIS A 79 2.04 2.69 -9.02
CA HIS A 79 2.79 3.50 -8.08
C HIS A 79 3.64 2.60 -7.14
N PHE A 80 4.96 2.77 -7.17
CA PHE A 80 5.92 1.93 -6.41
C PHE A 80 5.56 1.77 -4.93
N TYR A 81 5.13 2.83 -4.27
CA TYR A 81 4.79 2.78 -2.85
C TYR A 81 3.67 1.78 -2.56
N PHE A 82 2.58 1.83 -3.34
CA PHE A 82 1.47 0.90 -3.15
C PHE A 82 1.84 -0.54 -3.51
N SER A 83 2.65 -0.77 -4.54
CA SER A 83 3.14 -2.11 -4.86
C SER A 83 4.07 -2.66 -3.77
N SER A 84 4.89 -1.83 -3.14
CA SER A 84 5.72 -2.23 -2.00
C SER A 84 4.90 -2.57 -0.75
N ILE A 85 3.81 -1.84 -0.48
CA ILE A 85 2.87 -2.17 0.59
C ILE A 85 2.18 -3.51 0.32
N LEU A 86 1.75 -3.73 -0.94
CA LEU A 86 1.13 -4.99 -1.34
C LEU A 86 2.06 -6.18 -1.10
N SER A 87 3.36 -6.04 -1.39
CA SER A 87 4.35 -7.07 -1.12
C SER A 87 4.42 -7.41 0.38
N GLY A 88 4.44 -6.39 1.26
CA GLY A 88 4.44 -6.61 2.72
C GLY A 88 3.12 -7.25 3.22
N ILE A 89 1.97 -6.86 2.65
CA ILE A 89 0.67 -7.48 2.98
C ILE A 89 0.69 -8.96 2.57
N GLU A 90 1.18 -9.27 1.38
CA GLU A 90 1.22 -10.64 0.85
C GLU A 90 2.14 -11.52 1.69
N GLU A 91 3.34 -11.05 2.02
CA GLU A 91 4.32 -11.78 2.81
C GLU A 91 3.77 -12.14 4.20
N GLU A 92 3.23 -11.17 4.95
CA GLU A 92 2.64 -11.40 6.26
C GLU A 92 1.40 -12.30 6.17
N ALA A 93 0.52 -12.08 5.18
CA ALA A 93 -0.67 -12.90 4.97
C ALA A 93 -0.29 -14.36 4.65
N SER A 94 0.63 -14.57 3.71
CA SER A 94 1.09 -15.88 3.27
C SER A 94 1.75 -16.67 4.41
N SER A 95 2.60 -16.02 5.21
CA SER A 95 3.26 -16.62 6.39
C SER A 95 2.27 -17.16 7.41
N ARG A 96 1.07 -16.56 7.50
CA ARG A 96 -0.02 -16.94 8.42
C ARG A 96 -1.10 -17.80 7.74
N GLY A 97 -0.87 -18.26 6.51
CA GLY A 97 -1.77 -19.14 5.76
C GLY A 97 -3.00 -18.45 5.19
N TYR A 98 -2.95 -17.13 5.01
CA TYR A 98 -3.97 -16.34 4.32
C TYR A 98 -3.61 -16.14 2.83
N ARG A 99 -4.62 -15.83 2.01
CA ARG A 99 -4.47 -15.38 0.63
C ARG A 99 -4.99 -13.96 0.53
N ILE A 100 -4.55 -13.23 -0.47
CA ILE A 100 -5.05 -11.89 -0.74
C ILE A 100 -5.87 -11.85 -2.03
N MET A 101 -6.90 -11.02 -2.05
CA MET A 101 -7.67 -10.65 -3.24
C MET A 101 -7.50 -9.15 -3.43
N VAL A 102 -6.87 -8.75 -4.54
CA VAL A 102 -6.49 -7.36 -4.79
C VAL A 102 -7.47 -6.73 -5.76
N ALA A 103 -7.89 -5.49 -5.47
CA ALA A 103 -8.67 -4.66 -6.39
C ALA A 103 -8.15 -3.22 -6.37
N GLN A 104 -8.23 -2.56 -7.53
CA GLN A 104 -7.76 -1.19 -7.73
C GLN A 104 -8.94 -0.23 -7.85
N SER A 105 -8.99 0.81 -7.00
CA SER A 105 -10.04 1.84 -7.07
C SER A 105 -9.80 2.90 -8.14
N ARG A 106 -8.59 2.99 -8.71
CA ARG A 106 -8.18 4.01 -9.70
C ARG A 106 -8.46 5.44 -9.25
N GLU A 107 -8.29 5.71 -7.96
CA GLU A 107 -8.58 7.01 -7.33
C GLU A 107 -10.06 7.43 -7.47
N ASN A 108 -10.96 6.48 -7.69
CA ASN A 108 -12.39 6.72 -7.94
C ASN A 108 -13.25 6.21 -6.79
N TYR A 109 -14.09 7.09 -6.24
CA TYR A 109 -15.01 6.78 -5.15
C TYR A 109 -16.03 5.69 -5.51
N GLU A 110 -16.63 5.78 -6.70
CA GLU A 110 -17.66 4.84 -7.14
C GLU A 110 -17.08 3.42 -7.31
N ASP A 111 -15.85 3.31 -7.82
CA ASP A 111 -15.16 2.02 -7.93
C ASP A 111 -14.76 1.48 -6.55
N GLU A 112 -14.31 2.34 -5.62
CA GLU A 112 -14.05 1.97 -4.24
C GLU A 112 -15.30 1.37 -3.56
N VAL A 113 -16.46 2.00 -3.74
CA VAL A 113 -17.76 1.51 -3.23
C VAL A 113 -18.11 0.14 -3.81
N LYS A 114 -17.99 -0.03 -5.16
CA LYS A 114 -18.24 -1.32 -5.84
C LYS A 114 -17.34 -2.42 -5.33
N ILE A 115 -16.05 -2.13 -5.14
CA ILE A 115 -15.07 -3.09 -4.63
C ILE A 115 -15.41 -3.51 -3.19
N CYS A 116 -15.73 -2.55 -2.31
CA CYS A 116 -16.14 -2.85 -0.93
C CYS A 116 -17.35 -3.79 -0.91
N ARG A 117 -18.34 -3.54 -1.78
CA ARG A 117 -19.50 -4.41 -1.93
C ARG A 117 -19.11 -5.81 -2.41
N ALA A 118 -18.33 -5.92 -3.48
CA ALA A 118 -17.87 -7.18 -4.05
C ALA A 118 -17.09 -8.02 -3.04
N PHE A 119 -16.21 -7.40 -2.25
CA PHE A 119 -15.47 -8.10 -1.20
C PHE A 119 -16.37 -8.60 -0.07
N SER A 120 -17.39 -7.80 0.32
CA SER A 120 -18.39 -8.22 1.29
C SER A 120 -19.20 -9.41 0.78
N GLU A 121 -19.61 -9.42 -0.49
CA GLU A 121 -20.33 -10.50 -1.14
C GLU A 121 -19.46 -11.76 -1.29
N SER A 122 -18.17 -11.60 -1.58
CA SER A 122 -17.19 -12.69 -1.64
C SER A 122 -16.78 -13.24 -0.27
N LYS A 123 -17.32 -12.69 0.82
CA LYS A 123 -17.07 -13.11 2.22
C LYS A 123 -15.57 -13.14 2.57
N VAL A 124 -14.80 -12.16 2.13
CA VAL A 124 -13.44 -11.99 2.61
C VAL A 124 -13.43 -11.87 4.14
N CYS A 125 -12.40 -12.36 4.81
CA CYS A 125 -12.33 -12.36 6.27
C CYS A 125 -12.06 -10.98 6.87
N GLY A 126 -11.60 -10.03 6.05
CA GLY A 126 -11.34 -8.63 6.41
C GLY A 126 -10.81 -7.86 5.21
N ILE A 127 -10.72 -6.54 5.34
CA ILE A 127 -10.31 -5.65 4.24
C ILE A 127 -9.20 -4.71 4.71
N ILE A 128 -8.15 -4.58 3.90
CA ILE A 128 -7.07 -3.59 4.04
C ILE A 128 -7.25 -2.58 2.91
N VAL A 129 -7.35 -1.28 3.24
CA VAL A 129 -7.71 -0.25 2.25
C VAL A 129 -6.91 1.03 2.41
N SER A 130 -6.44 1.59 1.28
CA SER A 130 -6.08 3.01 1.15
C SER A 130 -7.18 3.69 0.36
N GLN A 131 -7.80 4.72 0.94
CA GLN A 131 -8.94 5.37 0.30
C GLN A 131 -8.54 6.14 -0.97
N ALA A 132 -9.46 6.27 -1.91
CA ALA A 132 -9.27 7.07 -3.11
C ALA A 132 -9.18 8.57 -2.78
N LYS A 133 -8.46 9.35 -3.60
CA LYS A 133 -8.26 10.81 -3.40
C LYS A 133 -9.59 11.58 -3.34
N ASN A 134 -10.58 11.16 -4.10
CA ASN A 134 -11.86 11.84 -4.19
C ASN A 134 -12.94 11.28 -3.22
N THR A 135 -12.56 10.38 -2.31
CA THR A 135 -13.47 9.84 -1.31
C THR A 135 -13.80 10.89 -0.26
N THR A 136 -15.06 11.34 -0.27
CA THR A 136 -15.62 12.32 0.68
C THR A 136 -16.73 11.76 1.54
N LYS A 137 -17.30 10.61 1.17
CA LYS A 137 -18.36 9.89 1.89
C LYS A 137 -17.82 8.54 2.34
N TYR A 138 -18.18 8.10 3.53
CA TYR A 138 -17.59 6.92 4.17
C TYR A 138 -18.59 5.81 4.50
N ASN A 139 -19.84 5.93 4.01
CA ASN A 139 -20.93 4.99 4.32
C ASN A 139 -20.60 3.55 3.91
N HIS A 140 -19.89 3.35 2.81
CA HIS A 140 -19.47 2.02 2.32
C HIS A 140 -18.51 1.34 3.30
N PHE A 141 -17.59 2.08 3.93
CA PHE A 141 -16.71 1.55 4.97
C PHE A 141 -17.48 1.28 6.26
N GLN A 142 -18.36 2.21 6.67
CA GLN A 142 -19.20 2.01 7.86
C GLN A 142 -20.08 0.77 7.72
N THR A 143 -20.69 0.56 6.54
CA THR A 143 -21.49 -0.63 6.25
C THR A 143 -20.70 -1.94 6.42
N LEU A 144 -19.41 -1.98 6.09
CA LEU A 144 -18.57 -3.15 6.31
C LEU A 144 -18.36 -3.41 7.80
N ILE A 145 -18.08 -2.35 8.57
CA ILE A 145 -17.89 -2.45 10.03
C ILE A 145 -19.17 -2.92 10.71
N ASP A 146 -20.32 -2.35 10.34
CA ASP A 146 -21.63 -2.72 10.88
C ASP A 146 -21.98 -4.20 10.62
N LYS A 147 -21.50 -4.74 9.49
CA LYS A 147 -21.58 -6.17 9.16
C LYS A 147 -20.54 -7.04 9.89
N GLY A 148 -19.71 -6.45 10.73
CA GLY A 148 -18.66 -7.14 11.47
C GLY A 148 -17.45 -7.58 10.64
N VAL A 149 -17.23 -6.96 9.46
CA VAL A 149 -16.05 -7.19 8.63
C VAL A 149 -14.91 -6.33 9.18
N PRO A 150 -13.78 -6.91 9.65
CA PRO A 150 -12.61 -6.17 10.08
C PRO A 150 -12.06 -5.29 8.96
N LEU A 151 -11.73 -4.03 9.29
CA LEU A 151 -11.24 -3.04 8.35
C LEU A 151 -9.98 -2.37 8.89
N VAL A 152 -8.92 -2.33 8.09
CA VAL A 152 -7.67 -1.63 8.42
C VAL A 152 -7.34 -0.66 7.30
N PHE A 153 -7.20 0.61 7.65
CA PHE A 153 -6.69 1.61 6.71
C PHE A 153 -5.17 1.62 6.67
N TYR A 154 -4.61 1.93 5.51
CA TYR A 154 -3.20 2.25 5.37
C TYR A 154 -3.00 3.51 4.52
N ASP A 155 -1.92 4.23 4.75
CA ASP A 155 -1.52 5.46 4.04
C ASP A 155 -2.62 6.52 4.10
N ARG A 156 -3.61 6.47 3.22
CA ARG A 156 -4.76 7.38 3.18
C ARG A 156 -5.89 6.80 4.01
N ILE A 157 -6.19 7.50 5.08
CA ILE A 157 -7.14 7.07 6.09
C ILE A 157 -8.43 7.88 6.05
N SER A 158 -9.55 7.24 6.34
CA SER A 158 -10.79 7.93 6.65
C SER A 158 -10.77 8.48 8.08
N THR A 159 -11.18 9.74 8.24
CA THR A 159 -11.43 10.36 9.56
C THR A 159 -12.87 10.18 10.03
N GLY A 160 -13.78 9.81 9.14
CA GLY A 160 -15.20 9.62 9.44
C GLY A 160 -15.58 8.20 9.84
N VAL A 161 -14.60 7.28 9.91
CA VAL A 161 -14.83 5.87 10.24
C VAL A 161 -13.87 5.42 11.33
N ASN A 162 -14.40 4.74 12.31
CA ASN A 162 -13.62 4.27 13.45
C ASN A 162 -13.02 2.88 13.19
N ALA A 163 -11.84 2.84 12.54
CA ALA A 163 -11.14 1.61 12.19
C ALA A 163 -9.63 1.71 12.46
N SER A 164 -8.98 0.56 12.59
CA SER A 164 -7.54 0.46 12.75
C SER A 164 -6.80 1.04 11.55
N ARG A 165 -5.59 1.55 11.77
CA ARG A 165 -4.84 2.25 10.72
C ARG A 165 -3.34 2.14 10.89
N VAL A 166 -2.65 2.06 9.76
CA VAL A 166 -1.20 2.12 9.68
C VAL A 166 -0.82 3.29 8.78
N VAL A 167 -0.05 4.23 9.32
CA VAL A 167 0.39 5.44 8.61
C VAL A 167 1.91 5.57 8.73
N VAL A 168 2.50 6.40 7.89
CA VAL A 168 3.89 6.81 8.07
C VAL A 168 3.95 8.14 8.81
N ASP A 169 5.12 8.47 9.37
CA ASP A 169 5.37 9.77 9.99
C ASP A 169 5.70 10.81 8.91
N ASP A 170 4.66 11.20 8.16
CA ASP A 170 4.78 12.16 7.04
C ASP A 170 5.32 13.52 7.49
N TYR A 171 4.91 13.97 8.69
CA TYR A 171 5.35 15.25 9.24
C TYR A 171 6.85 15.24 9.50
N MET A 172 7.36 14.24 10.24
CA MET A 172 8.79 14.16 10.54
C MET A 172 9.63 13.88 9.31
N GLY A 173 9.09 13.12 8.33
CA GLY A 173 9.74 12.91 7.04
C GLY A 173 9.96 14.22 6.30
N ALA A 174 8.92 15.03 6.15
CA ALA A 174 8.98 16.34 5.51
C ALA A 174 9.87 17.31 6.29
N PHE A 175 9.71 17.37 7.61
CA PHE A 175 10.53 18.21 8.48
C PHE A 175 12.02 17.88 8.34
N SER A 176 12.39 16.60 8.34
CA SER A 176 13.78 16.17 8.19
C SER A 176 14.35 16.49 6.80
N ALA A 177 13.54 16.31 5.74
CA ALA A 177 13.95 16.63 4.37
C ALA A 177 14.26 18.12 4.20
N VAL A 178 13.35 18.99 4.67
CA VAL A 178 13.51 20.44 4.55
C VAL A 178 14.63 20.95 5.45
N THR A 179 14.75 20.43 6.67
CA THR A 179 15.87 20.75 7.56
C THR A 179 17.22 20.37 6.93
N HIS A 180 17.30 19.23 6.24
CA HIS A 180 18.50 18.85 5.49
C HIS A 180 18.83 19.87 4.39
N LEU A 181 17.86 20.29 3.57
CA LEU A 181 18.07 21.29 2.55
C LEU A 181 18.60 22.62 3.13
N ILE A 182 18.05 23.06 4.26
CA ILE A 182 18.52 24.29 4.94
C ILE A 182 19.96 24.11 5.46
N ASN A 183 20.25 22.96 6.09
CA ASN A 183 21.58 22.66 6.64
C ASN A 183 22.66 22.57 5.56
N THR A 184 22.29 22.26 4.30
CA THR A 184 23.19 22.28 3.15
C THR A 184 23.32 23.64 2.49
N GLY A 185 22.74 24.69 3.11
CA GLY A 185 22.89 26.09 2.72
C GLY A 185 21.79 26.64 1.80
N CYS A 186 20.72 25.85 1.55
CA CYS A 186 19.58 26.32 0.77
C CYS A 186 18.76 27.34 1.58
N LYS A 187 18.33 28.42 0.93
CA LYS A 187 17.62 29.54 1.57
C LYS A 187 16.20 29.77 1.03
N ARG A 188 15.95 29.34 -0.20
CA ARG A 188 14.67 29.54 -0.90
C ARG A 188 14.12 28.21 -1.38
N ILE A 189 13.41 27.52 -0.50
CA ILE A 189 12.94 26.15 -0.74
C ILE A 189 11.52 26.17 -1.29
N ALA A 190 11.31 25.71 -2.50
CA ALA A 190 9.99 25.53 -3.08
C ALA A 190 9.34 24.22 -2.58
N TYR A 191 8.04 24.26 -2.34
CA TYR A 191 7.21 23.10 -2.00
C TYR A 191 6.29 22.75 -3.16
N TYR A 192 6.43 21.52 -3.65
CA TYR A 192 5.50 20.95 -4.63
C TYR A 192 4.70 19.85 -3.97
N GLY A 193 3.40 20.12 -3.76
CA GLY A 193 2.51 19.27 -2.99
C GLY A 193 1.17 19.04 -3.62
N THR A 194 0.33 18.29 -2.93
CA THR A 194 -1.05 18.01 -3.35
C THR A 194 -2.05 18.82 -2.51
N SER A 195 -3.31 18.80 -2.91
CA SER A 195 -4.41 19.45 -2.18
C SER A 195 -4.45 19.04 -0.71
N LEU A 196 -4.62 20.02 0.19
CA LEU A 196 -4.65 19.84 1.63
C LEU A 196 -5.95 19.18 2.16
N THR A 197 -6.70 18.52 1.31
CA THR A 197 -7.90 17.75 1.72
C THR A 197 -7.53 16.46 2.48
N MET A 198 -6.40 15.87 2.14
CA MET A 198 -5.91 14.63 2.77
C MET A 198 -5.00 14.91 3.95
N GLN A 199 -5.08 14.05 5.00
CA GLN A 199 -4.24 14.19 6.18
C GLN A 199 -2.74 14.07 5.88
N ILE A 200 -2.34 13.19 4.98
CA ILE A 200 -0.94 13.02 4.55
C ILE A 200 -0.39 14.32 3.94
N ALA A 201 -1.18 15.00 3.12
CA ALA A 201 -0.80 16.27 2.50
C ALA A 201 -0.61 17.38 3.55
N LYS A 202 -1.54 17.48 4.51
CA LYS A 202 -1.44 18.41 5.64
C LYS A 202 -0.18 18.16 6.47
N ASN A 203 0.11 16.89 6.76
CA ASN A 203 1.27 16.51 7.56
C ASN A 203 2.58 16.90 6.86
N ARG A 204 2.75 16.58 5.56
CA ARG A 204 3.95 16.96 4.80
C ARG A 204 4.09 18.47 4.67
N TYR A 205 2.99 19.16 4.40
CA TYR A 205 2.97 20.63 4.33
C TYR A 205 3.35 21.27 5.65
N ASN A 206 2.78 20.83 6.76
CA ASN A 206 3.11 21.36 8.09
C ASN A 206 4.58 21.06 8.45
N GLY A 207 5.08 19.86 8.12
CA GLY A 207 6.50 19.54 8.32
C GLY A 207 7.44 20.46 7.53
N TYR A 208 7.06 20.81 6.28
CA TYR A 208 7.78 21.81 5.49
C TYR A 208 7.77 23.19 6.13
N LEU A 209 6.58 23.71 6.51
CA LEU A 209 6.44 25.02 7.11
C LEU A 209 7.21 25.12 8.43
N ASP A 210 7.04 24.16 9.33
CA ASP A 210 7.66 24.18 10.63
C ASP A 210 9.20 24.05 10.55
N ALA A 211 9.70 23.29 9.58
CA ALA A 211 11.14 23.22 9.31
C ALA A 211 11.71 24.57 8.87
N LEU A 212 11.01 25.30 7.98
CA LEU A 212 11.42 26.63 7.58
C LEU A 212 11.42 27.59 8.77
N LEU A 213 10.30 27.71 9.47
CA LEU A 213 10.11 28.64 10.60
C LEU A 213 11.12 28.38 11.73
N LYS A 214 11.34 27.11 12.08
CA LYS A 214 12.31 26.75 13.12
C LYS A 214 13.75 27.14 12.79
N ASN A 215 14.08 27.24 11.50
CA ASN A 215 15.39 27.63 11.03
C ASN A 215 15.44 29.13 10.60
N GLY A 216 14.43 29.92 10.93
CA GLY A 216 14.39 31.37 10.66
C GLY A 216 14.16 31.72 9.18
N VAL A 217 13.67 30.74 8.38
CA VAL A 217 13.32 30.95 6.97
C VAL A 217 11.82 31.23 6.86
N HIS A 218 11.45 32.34 6.24
CA HIS A 218 10.03 32.66 6.04
C HIS A 218 9.48 31.93 4.81
N PRO A 219 8.32 31.27 4.92
CA PRO A 219 7.64 30.67 3.77
C PRO A 219 7.30 31.73 2.72
N ASN A 220 7.48 31.39 1.44
CA ASN A 220 7.08 32.22 0.31
C ASN A 220 5.97 31.53 -0.49
N GLU A 221 4.76 32.11 -0.50
CA GLU A 221 3.60 31.56 -1.18
C GLU A 221 3.82 31.36 -2.69
N GLN A 222 4.65 32.18 -3.33
CA GLN A 222 5.00 32.04 -4.73
C GLN A 222 5.75 30.73 -5.02
N LEU A 223 6.42 30.15 -4.02
CA LEU A 223 7.17 28.90 -4.11
C LEU A 223 6.35 27.66 -3.71
N ILE A 224 5.10 27.84 -3.26
CA ILE A 224 4.21 26.74 -2.90
C ILE A 224 3.30 26.43 -4.08
N LYS A 225 3.38 25.21 -4.62
CA LYS A 225 2.63 24.79 -5.81
C LYS A 225 1.81 23.53 -5.54
N ASN A 226 0.59 23.48 -6.08
CA ASN A 226 -0.19 22.26 -6.15
C ASN A 226 0.30 21.45 -7.36
N CYS A 227 1.15 20.47 -7.09
CA CYS A 227 1.84 19.68 -8.10
C CYS A 227 2.31 18.36 -7.46
N ASP A 228 1.68 17.24 -7.81
CA ASP A 228 1.96 15.94 -7.21
C ASP A 228 2.26 14.82 -8.21
N ASN A 229 2.58 15.20 -9.45
CA ASN A 229 2.97 14.27 -10.50
C ASN A 229 4.06 14.88 -11.41
N ARG A 230 4.69 14.00 -12.20
CA ARG A 230 5.81 14.37 -13.06
C ARG A 230 5.42 15.39 -14.14
N ALA A 231 4.29 15.18 -14.81
CA ALA A 231 3.88 16.03 -15.94
C ALA A 231 3.62 17.47 -15.48
N ASP A 232 2.92 17.65 -14.38
CA ASP A 232 2.67 18.98 -13.79
C ASP A 232 3.97 19.63 -13.34
N ALA A 233 4.90 18.86 -12.76
CA ALA A 233 6.20 19.37 -12.37
C ALA A 233 7.01 19.88 -13.57
N GLU A 234 7.02 19.14 -14.68
CA GLU A 234 7.68 19.56 -15.93
C GLU A 234 7.05 20.83 -16.52
N LEU A 235 5.74 21.02 -16.35
CA LEU A 235 5.01 22.19 -16.82
C LEU A 235 5.25 23.43 -15.94
N ILE A 236 5.24 23.27 -14.62
CA ILE A 236 5.26 24.37 -13.65
C ILE A 236 6.69 24.85 -13.36
N THR A 237 7.67 23.96 -13.26
CA THR A 237 9.04 24.29 -12.85
C THR A 237 9.69 25.39 -13.70
N PRO A 238 9.54 25.44 -15.04
CA PRO A 238 10.13 26.52 -15.84
C PRO A 238 9.67 27.92 -15.44
N SER A 239 8.40 28.08 -15.04
CA SER A 239 7.89 29.39 -14.58
C SER A 239 8.43 29.78 -13.22
N VAL A 240 8.58 28.82 -12.30
CA VAL A 240 9.11 29.02 -10.96
C VAL A 240 10.61 29.36 -11.01
N MET A 241 11.36 28.72 -11.92
CA MET A 241 12.79 29.00 -12.12
C MET A 241 13.07 30.35 -12.83
N ARG A 242 12.06 30.99 -13.42
CA ARG A 242 12.16 32.33 -14.04
C ARG A 242 11.69 33.47 -13.11
N LEU A 243 11.33 33.18 -11.87
CA LEU A 243 11.02 34.24 -10.90
C LEU A 243 12.24 35.16 -10.73
N PRO A 244 12.04 36.45 -10.37
CA PRO A 244 13.15 37.37 -10.09
C PRO A 244 14.14 36.82 -9.06
N GLU A 245 13.60 36.08 -8.10
CA GLU A 245 14.37 35.35 -7.10
C GLU A 245 13.90 33.88 -7.14
N PRO A 246 14.54 33.02 -7.96
CA PRO A 246 14.16 31.62 -8.08
C PRO A 246 14.51 30.83 -6.80
N PRO A 247 13.90 29.65 -6.60
CA PRO A 247 14.30 28.75 -5.51
C PRO A 247 15.69 28.16 -5.78
N ASP A 248 16.44 27.92 -4.71
CA ASP A 248 17.70 27.19 -4.70
C ASP A 248 17.53 25.73 -4.26
N ALA A 249 16.30 25.36 -3.85
CA ALA A 249 15.94 24.00 -3.57
C ALA A 249 14.44 23.71 -3.78
N PHE A 250 14.12 22.42 -3.97
CA PHE A 250 12.76 21.91 -4.04
C PHE A 250 12.57 20.76 -3.04
N PHE A 251 11.47 20.80 -2.31
CA PHE A 251 10.91 19.65 -1.62
C PHE A 251 9.63 19.22 -2.32
N ALA A 252 9.65 18.03 -2.92
CA ALA A 252 8.53 17.44 -3.63
C ALA A 252 7.87 16.33 -2.79
N VAL A 253 6.54 16.28 -2.78
CA VAL A 253 5.78 15.32 -1.96
C VAL A 253 5.90 13.87 -2.41
N ASN A 254 6.45 13.61 -3.59
CA ASN A 254 6.79 12.26 -4.08
C ASN A 254 7.97 12.31 -5.06
N ASP A 255 8.54 11.13 -5.33
CA ASP A 255 9.70 11.00 -6.22
C ASP A 255 9.37 11.32 -7.69
N ASP A 256 8.16 11.02 -8.15
CA ASP A 256 7.77 11.32 -9.55
C ASP A 256 7.74 12.82 -9.80
N THR A 257 7.21 13.61 -8.88
CA THR A 257 7.26 15.08 -8.92
C THR A 257 8.71 15.59 -8.87
N ALA A 258 9.53 15.02 -7.96
CA ALA A 258 10.95 15.40 -7.84
C ALA A 258 11.74 15.13 -9.14
N ILE A 259 11.47 14.03 -9.82
CA ILE A 259 12.07 13.68 -11.11
C ILE A 259 11.62 14.66 -12.21
N GLY A 260 10.36 15.08 -12.21
CA GLY A 260 9.87 16.12 -13.12
C GLY A 260 10.59 17.45 -12.93
N ILE A 261 10.84 17.84 -11.69
CA ILE A 261 11.64 19.03 -11.32
C ILE A 261 13.08 18.85 -11.82
N LEU A 262 13.73 17.72 -11.53
CA LEU A 262 15.10 17.40 -11.95
C LEU A 262 15.26 17.50 -13.47
N TYR A 263 14.33 16.89 -14.21
CA TYR A 263 14.33 16.95 -15.67
C TYR A 263 14.18 18.39 -16.20
N SER A 264 13.27 19.17 -15.61
CA SER A 264 13.06 20.57 -15.99
C SER A 264 14.26 21.45 -15.69
N CYS A 265 14.88 21.32 -14.50
CA CYS A 265 16.08 22.07 -14.14
C CYS A 265 17.23 21.79 -15.09
N LYS A 266 17.49 20.51 -15.43
CA LYS A 266 18.53 20.13 -16.40
C LYS A 266 18.27 20.71 -17.80
N ARG A 267 17.02 20.67 -18.28
CA ARG A 267 16.64 21.27 -19.58
C ARG A 267 16.82 22.79 -19.60
N LEU A 268 16.71 23.46 -18.47
CA LEU A 268 16.94 24.90 -18.33
C LEU A 268 18.42 25.25 -18.11
N GLY A 269 19.33 24.26 -18.07
CA GLY A 269 20.77 24.45 -17.90
C GLY A 269 21.23 24.57 -16.44
N PHE A 270 20.37 24.33 -15.45
CA PHE A 270 20.75 24.32 -14.03
C PHE A 270 21.47 23.03 -13.68
N ARG A 271 22.55 23.14 -12.92
CA ARG A 271 23.27 22.01 -12.34
C ARG A 271 22.59 21.56 -11.05
N VAL A 272 22.41 20.26 -10.90
CA VAL A 272 21.87 19.64 -9.69
C VAL A 272 22.96 18.72 -9.14
N PRO A 273 23.44 18.94 -7.91
CA PRO A 273 22.87 19.79 -6.85
C PRO A 273 23.43 21.22 -6.75
N GLU A 274 24.44 21.62 -7.56
CA GLU A 274 25.25 22.82 -7.35
C GLU A 274 24.43 24.11 -7.40
N ASP A 275 23.54 24.27 -8.38
CA ASP A 275 22.69 25.44 -8.53
C ASP A 275 21.35 25.25 -7.81
N VAL A 276 20.78 24.02 -7.83
CA VAL A 276 19.48 23.69 -7.28
C VAL A 276 19.50 22.32 -6.61
N SER A 277 19.18 22.23 -5.34
CA SER A 277 19.00 20.98 -4.61
C SER A 277 17.56 20.46 -4.74
N ILE A 278 17.37 19.13 -4.82
CA ILE A 278 16.06 18.51 -4.98
C ILE A 278 15.91 17.33 -4.00
N CYS A 279 14.83 17.34 -3.21
CA CYS A 279 14.48 16.25 -2.30
C CYS A 279 13.07 15.74 -2.60
N GLY A 280 12.92 14.42 -2.78
CA GLY A 280 11.66 13.74 -2.99
C GLY A 280 11.09 13.07 -1.73
N PHE A 281 10.10 12.23 -1.94
CA PHE A 281 9.43 11.44 -0.90
C PHE A 281 8.95 10.13 -1.50
N THR A 282 9.34 8.99 -0.97
CA THR A 282 8.94 7.60 -1.27
C THR A 282 10.13 6.63 -1.24
N ASN A 283 11.28 7.00 -1.81
CA ASN A 283 12.43 6.14 -2.08
C ASN A 283 12.09 4.98 -3.04
N GLY A 284 11.45 5.32 -4.16
CA GLY A 284 11.10 4.37 -5.22
C GLY A 284 12.29 4.00 -6.11
N GLN A 285 12.11 2.98 -6.97
CA GLN A 285 13.15 2.54 -7.91
C GLN A 285 13.62 3.68 -8.83
N ARG A 286 12.76 4.60 -9.20
CA ARG A 286 13.12 5.76 -10.03
C ARG A 286 14.09 6.71 -9.33
N ALA A 287 14.08 6.77 -7.99
CA ALA A 287 15.01 7.61 -7.24
C ALA A 287 16.48 7.16 -7.37
N ILE A 288 16.73 5.88 -7.62
CA ILE A 288 18.07 5.34 -7.85
C ILE A 288 18.43 5.21 -9.34
N ALA A 289 17.42 5.30 -10.23
CA ALA A 289 17.61 5.20 -11.67
C ALA A 289 17.83 6.56 -12.37
N CYS A 290 17.61 7.68 -11.66
CA CYS A 290 17.90 9.01 -12.20
C CYS A 290 19.35 9.43 -11.93
N ASP A 291 19.85 10.37 -12.71
CA ASP A 291 21.19 10.94 -12.59
C ASP A 291 21.10 12.46 -12.42
N PRO A 292 21.63 13.03 -11.32
CA PRO A 292 22.13 12.35 -10.12
C PRO A 292 21.02 11.61 -9.37
N MET A 293 21.35 10.56 -8.60
CA MET A 293 20.41 9.80 -7.79
C MET A 293 19.70 10.71 -6.78
N LEU A 294 18.37 10.53 -6.63
CA LEU A 294 17.50 11.41 -5.86
C LEU A 294 17.65 11.21 -4.34
N THR A 295 17.94 12.31 -3.64
CA THR A 295 17.71 12.41 -2.18
C THR A 295 16.22 12.37 -1.92
N THR A 296 15.76 11.49 -1.02
CA THR A 296 14.33 11.25 -0.82
C THR A 296 14.05 10.71 0.58
N VAL A 297 12.80 10.85 1.02
CA VAL A 297 12.32 10.26 2.28
C VAL A 297 11.76 8.88 2.03
N GLU A 298 12.32 7.87 2.65
CA GLU A 298 11.86 6.48 2.58
C GLU A 298 10.63 6.27 3.47
N GLN A 299 9.53 5.78 2.87
CA GLN A 299 8.26 5.49 3.57
C GLN A 299 8.16 4.06 4.12
N ARG A 300 9.09 3.17 3.75
CA ARG A 300 9.10 1.75 4.17
C ARG A 300 7.79 1.03 3.88
N GLY A 301 7.35 1.07 2.62
CA GLY A 301 6.05 0.52 2.22
C GLY A 301 5.84 -0.94 2.61
N VAL A 302 6.84 -1.81 2.45
CA VAL A 302 6.78 -3.22 2.89
C VAL A 302 6.39 -3.29 4.38
N ARG A 303 7.03 -2.48 5.24
CA ARG A 303 6.71 -2.47 6.69
C ARG A 303 5.29 -1.99 6.97
N VAL A 304 4.79 -1.01 6.23
CA VAL A 304 3.38 -0.57 6.34
C VAL A 304 2.42 -1.72 6.00
N GLY A 305 2.74 -2.49 4.96
CA GLY A 305 1.96 -3.66 4.55
C GLY A 305 1.94 -4.76 5.60
N GLU A 306 3.11 -5.14 6.12
CA GLU A 306 3.26 -6.13 7.21
C GLU A 306 2.42 -5.74 8.43
N GLU A 307 2.53 -4.50 8.88
CA GLU A 307 1.80 -4.00 10.05
C GLU A 307 0.28 -4.00 9.82
N ALA A 308 -0.18 -3.62 8.61
CA ALA A 308 -1.60 -3.62 8.28
C ALA A 308 -2.18 -5.04 8.25
N ALA A 309 -1.48 -5.98 7.62
CA ALA A 309 -1.87 -7.38 7.57
C ALA A 309 -1.85 -8.01 8.98
N SER A 310 -0.82 -7.73 9.77
CA SER A 310 -0.71 -8.21 11.14
C SER A 310 -1.91 -7.78 12.00
N ILE A 311 -2.28 -6.49 11.99
CA ILE A 311 -3.44 -5.98 12.73
C ILE A 311 -4.72 -6.70 12.28
N LEU A 312 -4.95 -6.76 10.95
CA LEU A 312 -6.17 -7.37 10.41
C LEU A 312 -6.29 -8.83 10.80
N ILE A 313 -5.22 -9.61 10.63
CA ILE A 313 -5.24 -11.04 10.93
C ILE A 313 -5.42 -11.27 12.44
N ASP A 314 -4.81 -10.44 13.30
CA ASP A 314 -4.99 -10.53 14.74
C ASP A 314 -6.44 -10.25 15.16
N GLN A 315 -7.14 -9.33 14.47
CA GLN A 315 -8.58 -9.10 14.67
C GLN A 315 -9.43 -10.29 14.17
N VAL A 316 -9.08 -10.87 13.02
CA VAL A 316 -9.78 -12.03 12.46
C VAL A 316 -9.63 -13.27 13.35
N GLU A 317 -8.45 -13.48 13.91
CA GLU A 317 -8.13 -14.62 14.78
C GLU A 317 -8.52 -14.40 16.25
N GLY A 318 -9.05 -13.21 16.58
CA GLY A 318 -9.49 -12.87 17.93
C GLY A 318 -8.35 -12.60 18.92
N ARG A 319 -7.10 -12.44 18.43
CA ARG A 319 -5.96 -12.00 19.25
C ARG A 319 -6.08 -10.54 19.65
N LEU A 320 -6.67 -9.73 18.77
CA LEU A 320 -7.09 -8.36 19.07
C LEU A 320 -8.64 -8.33 19.12
N PRO A 321 -9.25 -7.72 20.14
CA PRO A 321 -10.69 -7.49 20.16
C PRO A 321 -11.14 -6.69 18.92
N LYS A 322 -12.24 -7.08 18.28
CA LYS A 322 -12.75 -6.44 17.05
C LYS A 322 -13.06 -4.94 17.22
N ASN A 323 -13.40 -4.52 18.42
CA ASN A 323 -13.68 -3.12 18.78
C ASN A 323 -12.43 -2.34 19.20
N ARG A 324 -11.26 -2.97 19.30
CA ARG A 324 -10.00 -2.30 19.60
C ARG A 324 -9.44 -1.71 18.32
N ILE A 325 -9.26 -0.39 18.34
CA ILE A 325 -8.68 0.36 17.24
C ILE A 325 -7.18 0.54 17.51
N GLU A 326 -6.39 -0.01 16.61
CA GLU A 326 -4.93 0.15 16.62
C GLU A 326 -4.52 1.29 15.67
N LYS A 327 -3.62 2.13 16.15
CA LYS A 327 -2.91 3.09 15.30
C LYS A 327 -1.43 2.78 15.37
N ARG A 328 -0.87 2.34 14.23
CA ARG A 328 0.59 2.14 14.11
C ARG A 328 1.18 3.22 13.21
N VAL A 329 2.35 3.72 13.60
CA VAL A 329 3.09 4.74 12.85
C VAL A 329 4.44 4.17 12.46
N VAL A 330 4.68 4.01 11.16
CA VAL A 330 5.97 3.58 10.62
C VAL A 330 6.86 4.81 10.46
N ARG A 331 8.03 4.78 11.08
CA ARG A 331 8.99 5.90 10.99
C ARG A 331 9.59 5.99 9.60
N THR A 332 9.61 7.19 9.05
CA THR A 332 10.29 7.52 7.80
C THR A 332 11.81 7.67 8.02
N ARG A 333 12.58 7.64 6.93
CA ARG A 333 14.04 7.86 6.95
C ARG A 333 14.45 8.69 5.74
N LEU A 334 15.21 9.76 5.97
CA LEU A 334 15.84 10.51 4.88
C LEU A 334 17.01 9.71 4.31
N ILE A 335 17.04 9.54 3.00
CA ILE A 335 18.10 8.90 2.22
C ILE A 335 18.78 9.98 1.38
N ILE A 336 19.95 10.38 1.81
CA ILE A 336 20.75 11.42 1.13
C ILE A 336 21.48 10.78 -0.05
N ARG A 337 21.40 11.45 -1.23
CA ARG A 337 22.05 11.06 -2.47
C ARG A 337 22.55 12.30 -3.24
N GLY A 338 22.73 12.17 -4.55
CA GLY A 338 23.39 13.17 -5.38
C GLY A 338 22.58 14.41 -5.76
N THR A 339 21.29 14.50 -5.48
CA THR A 339 20.46 15.68 -5.80
C THR A 339 20.43 16.76 -4.73
N THR A 340 21.15 16.58 -3.63
CA THR A 340 21.35 17.62 -2.60
C THR A 340 22.83 17.80 -2.32
N ARG A 341 23.19 19.04 -1.93
CA ARG A 341 24.56 19.39 -1.52
C ARG A 341 24.94 18.67 -0.26
#